data_837e517f5afb03d8513832ea6bf33f42
#
_entry.id   837e517f5afb03d8513832ea6bf33f42
#
_cell.length_a   1.000
_cell.length_b   1.000
_cell.length_c   1.000
_cell.angle_alpha   90.00
_cell.angle_beta   90.00
_cell.angle_gamma   90.00
#
_symmetry.space_group_name_H-M   'P 1'
#
loop_
_entity.id
_entity.type
_entity.pdbx_description
1 polymer ?
#
loop_
_entity_poly.entity_id
_entity_poly.type
_entity_poly.pdbx_seq_one_letter_code
_entity_poly.pdbx_strand_id
1 'polypeptide(L)'
;MKKNHTSTAWLTWGIMLVGANLRLPITMIPPLLPTIKQTLGLPASMAGMLTTIPLLMFALASPLIAKMGNRRGNEWSLLVALVILLAGSLLRIIPSLTALIAGTLLIGFGISGGNVLLPAIIKDQFPHAIGAKTSLYTVTMGLIASLGT
;
A
#
# COMPACT_ATOMS: atom_id res chain seq x y z
N MET A 1 10.02 -21.48 24.65
CA MET A 1 10.79 -21.28 23.41
C MET A 1 11.29 -19.84 23.36
N LYS A 2 12.61 -19.59 23.45
CA LYS A 2 13.20 -18.24 23.30
C LYS A 2 13.01 -17.78 21.85
N LYS A 3 12.03 -16.91 21.59
CA LYS A 3 11.98 -16.16 20.33
C LYS A 3 13.23 -15.28 20.28
N ASN A 4 14.10 -15.55 19.33
CA ASN A 4 15.35 -14.81 19.15
C ASN A 4 15.05 -13.31 18.96
N HIS A 5 15.62 -12.47 19.81
CA HIS A 5 15.49 -11.00 19.75
C HIS A 5 15.86 -10.42 18.37
N THR A 6 16.77 -11.07 17.65
CA THR A 6 17.16 -10.68 16.29
C THR A 6 16.03 -10.83 15.27
N SER A 7 15.21 -11.90 15.35
CA SER A 7 14.07 -12.07 14.41
C SER A 7 12.97 -11.03 14.61
N THR A 8 12.77 -10.59 15.85
CA THR A 8 11.77 -9.57 16.21
C THR A 8 12.14 -8.18 15.67
N ALA A 9 13.44 -7.83 15.68
CA ALA A 9 13.92 -6.57 15.12
C ALA A 9 13.76 -6.53 13.58
N TRP A 10 14.15 -7.59 12.90
CA TRP A 10 14.00 -7.69 11.43
C TRP A 10 12.54 -7.63 10.98
N LEU A 11 11.63 -8.30 11.70
CA LEU A 11 10.20 -8.21 11.44
C LEU A 11 9.65 -6.78 11.62
N THR A 12 10.11 -6.09 12.67
CA THR A 12 9.72 -4.68 12.89
C THR A 12 10.17 -3.77 11.75
N TRP A 13 11.43 -3.90 11.33
CA TRP A 13 11.95 -3.15 10.17
C TRP A 13 11.19 -3.48 8.89
N GLY A 14 10.88 -4.75 8.64
CA GLY A 14 10.05 -5.17 7.51
C GLY A 14 8.67 -4.51 7.52
N ILE A 15 7.98 -4.50 8.65
CA ILE A 15 6.67 -3.85 8.82
C ILE A 15 6.75 -2.34 8.53
N MET A 16 7.80 -1.66 9.02
CA MET A 16 8.00 -0.23 8.77
C MET A 16 8.27 0.06 7.29
N LEU A 17 9.12 -0.73 6.64
CA LEU A 17 9.42 -0.58 5.21
C LEU A 17 8.20 -0.83 4.33
N VAL A 18 7.40 -1.85 4.65
CA VAL A 18 6.14 -2.09 3.95
C VAL A 18 5.19 -0.92 4.15
N GLY A 19 5.00 -0.45 5.40
CA GLY A 19 4.16 0.71 5.71
C GLY A 19 4.58 1.97 4.94
N ALA A 20 5.89 2.25 4.89
CA ALA A 20 6.44 3.35 4.11
C ALA A 20 6.09 3.24 2.61
N ASN A 21 6.26 2.04 2.05
CA ASN A 21 6.02 1.78 0.62
C ASN A 21 4.54 1.90 0.23
N LEU A 22 3.61 1.57 1.15
CA LEU A 22 2.17 1.66 0.88
C LEU A 22 1.69 3.11 0.67
N ARG A 23 2.36 4.08 1.27
CA ARG A 23 1.91 5.47 1.26
C ARG A 23 2.40 6.26 0.05
N LEU A 24 3.64 6.02 -0.39
CA LEU A 24 4.28 6.74 -1.49
C LEU A 24 3.45 6.79 -2.78
N PRO A 25 2.88 5.68 -3.30
CA PRO A 25 2.17 5.71 -4.58
C PRO A 25 0.88 6.55 -4.58
N ILE A 26 0.31 6.81 -3.40
CA ILE A 26 -0.89 7.67 -3.27
C ILE A 26 -0.48 9.14 -3.12
N THR A 27 0.49 9.44 -2.24
CA THR A 27 0.85 10.82 -1.91
C THR A 27 1.57 11.53 -3.04
N MET A 28 2.21 10.81 -3.95
CA MET A 28 2.87 11.38 -5.13
C MET A 28 1.92 11.77 -6.28
N ILE A 29 0.66 11.32 -6.29
CA ILE A 29 -0.27 11.65 -7.37
C ILE A 29 -0.66 13.14 -7.38
N PRO A 30 -1.12 13.75 -6.28
CA PRO A 30 -1.55 15.13 -6.27
C PRO A 30 -0.51 16.12 -6.82
N PRO A 31 0.76 16.10 -6.40
CA PRO A 31 1.76 17.02 -6.93
C PRO A 31 2.12 16.76 -8.41
N LEU A 32 2.00 15.53 -8.90
CA LEU A 32 2.25 15.17 -10.29
C LEU A 32 1.05 15.39 -11.22
N LEU A 33 -0.12 15.64 -10.66
CA LEU A 33 -1.37 15.77 -11.41
C LEU A 33 -1.32 16.86 -12.48
N PRO A 34 -0.77 18.07 -12.24
CA PRO A 34 -0.65 19.11 -13.27
C PRO A 34 0.18 18.65 -14.48
N THR A 35 1.31 17.99 -14.22
CA THR A 35 2.19 17.45 -15.26
C THR A 35 1.51 16.33 -16.07
N ILE A 36 0.83 15.41 -15.39
CA ILE A 36 0.09 14.31 -16.02
C ILE A 36 -1.03 14.87 -16.92
N LYS A 37 -1.75 15.90 -16.46
CA LYS A 37 -2.79 16.58 -17.25
C LYS A 37 -2.24 17.21 -18.51
N GLN A 38 -1.11 17.90 -18.42
CA GLN A 38 -0.47 18.55 -19.56
C GLN A 38 0.07 17.54 -20.57
N THR A 39 0.72 16.49 -20.10
CA THR A 39 1.36 15.47 -20.96
C THR A 39 0.34 14.59 -21.69
N LEU A 40 -0.75 14.21 -21.02
CA LEU A 40 -1.76 13.31 -21.57
C LEU A 40 -3.04 14.02 -22.03
N GLY A 41 -3.13 15.35 -21.92
CA GLY A 41 -4.31 16.13 -22.32
C GLY A 41 -5.57 15.76 -21.53
N LEU A 42 -5.43 15.36 -20.23
CA LEU A 42 -6.55 14.84 -19.47
C LEU A 42 -7.49 15.93 -18.97
N PRO A 43 -8.82 15.75 -19.08
CA PRO A 43 -9.79 16.64 -18.45
C PRO A 43 -9.72 16.57 -16.92
N ALA A 44 -10.19 17.65 -16.26
CA ALA A 44 -10.16 17.74 -14.79
C ALA A 44 -10.91 16.60 -14.08
N SER A 45 -11.97 16.07 -14.70
CA SER A 45 -12.73 14.92 -14.18
C SER A 45 -11.90 13.63 -14.07
N MET A 46 -11.04 13.36 -15.06
CA MET A 46 -10.15 12.20 -15.02
C MET A 46 -9.07 12.32 -13.96
N ALA A 47 -8.61 13.52 -13.68
CA ALA A 47 -7.68 13.79 -12.60
C ALA A 47 -8.27 13.43 -11.22
N GLY A 48 -9.54 13.76 -10.99
CA GLY A 48 -10.27 13.31 -9.79
C GLY A 48 -10.42 11.78 -9.71
N MET A 49 -10.67 11.13 -10.84
CA MET A 49 -10.75 9.66 -10.89
C MET A 49 -9.45 8.98 -10.45
N LEU A 50 -8.29 9.50 -10.83
CA LEU A 50 -6.98 8.93 -10.46
C LEU A 50 -6.74 8.93 -8.94
N THR A 51 -7.34 9.84 -8.20
CA THR A 51 -7.28 9.89 -6.75
C THR A 51 -8.38 9.06 -6.08
N THR A 52 -9.53 8.92 -6.73
CA THR A 52 -10.70 8.19 -6.19
C THR A 52 -10.59 6.67 -6.41
N ILE A 53 -10.06 6.24 -7.56
CA ILE A 53 -9.92 4.82 -7.92
C ILE A 53 -9.20 4.01 -6.83
N PRO A 54 -8.04 4.42 -6.26
CA PRO A 54 -7.37 3.66 -5.21
C PRO A 54 -8.24 3.49 -3.96
N LEU A 55 -9.05 4.50 -3.60
CA LEU A 55 -9.95 4.43 -2.44
C LEU A 55 -11.11 3.46 -2.66
N LEU A 56 -11.69 3.47 -3.86
CA LEU A 56 -12.72 2.49 -4.26
C LEU A 56 -12.16 1.07 -4.25
N MET A 57 -10.97 0.88 -4.82
CA MET A 57 -10.30 -0.42 -4.80
C MET A 57 -9.97 -0.87 -3.37
N PHE A 58 -9.60 0.06 -2.48
CA PHE A 58 -9.41 -0.24 -1.07
C PHE A 58 -10.69 -0.81 -0.44
N ALA A 59 -11.83 -0.17 -0.66
CA ALA A 59 -13.12 -0.62 -0.11
C ALA A 59 -13.54 -1.99 -0.66
N LEU A 60 -13.40 -2.20 -1.99
CA LEU A 60 -13.83 -3.43 -2.66
C LEU A 60 -12.88 -4.60 -2.40
N ALA A 61 -11.57 -4.35 -2.38
CA ALA A 61 -10.55 -5.38 -2.22
C ALA A 61 -10.36 -5.84 -0.77
N SER A 62 -10.62 -4.98 0.22
CA SER A 62 -10.41 -5.29 1.64
C SER A 62 -11.03 -6.62 2.11
N PRO A 63 -12.32 -6.94 1.83
CA PRO A 63 -12.91 -8.20 2.26
C PRO A 63 -12.30 -9.41 1.53
N LEU A 64 -11.92 -9.25 0.26
CA LEU A 64 -11.27 -10.30 -0.52
C LEU A 64 -9.89 -10.62 0.04
N ILE A 65 -9.13 -9.60 0.37
CA ILE A 65 -7.78 -9.71 0.95
C ILE A 65 -7.82 -10.33 2.35
N ALA A 66 -8.76 -9.92 3.18
CA ALA A 66 -8.97 -10.54 4.49
C ALA A 66 -9.28 -12.03 4.37
N LYS A 67 -10.13 -12.42 3.43
CA LYS A 67 -10.44 -13.83 3.13
C LYS A 67 -9.21 -14.59 2.61
N MET A 68 -8.39 -13.96 1.80
CA MET A 68 -7.14 -14.54 1.28
C MET A 68 -6.13 -14.73 2.41
N GLY A 69 -5.96 -13.76 3.30
CA GLY A 69 -5.12 -13.85 4.49
C GLY A 69 -5.53 -15.01 5.40
N ASN A 70 -6.83 -15.16 5.66
CA ASN A 70 -7.37 -16.25 6.47
C ASN A 70 -7.18 -17.64 5.84
N ARG A 71 -7.14 -17.74 4.51
CA ARG A 71 -7.01 -19.05 3.80
C ARG A 71 -5.58 -19.46 3.54
N ARG A 72 -4.72 -18.54 3.15
CA ARG A 72 -3.35 -18.82 2.69
C ARG A 72 -2.25 -18.27 3.61
N GLY A 73 -2.65 -17.59 4.68
CA GLY A 73 -1.74 -16.92 5.61
C GLY A 73 -1.53 -15.44 5.26
N ASN A 74 -1.37 -14.65 6.32
CA ASN A 74 -1.26 -13.19 6.20
C ASN A 74 0.04 -12.77 5.51
N GLU A 75 1.15 -13.46 5.78
CA GLU A 75 2.47 -13.12 5.23
C GLU A 75 2.54 -13.37 3.72
N TRP A 76 2.05 -14.53 3.26
CA TRP A 76 2.00 -14.85 1.84
C TRP A 76 1.08 -13.90 1.06
N SER A 77 -0.10 -13.61 1.64
CA SER A 77 -1.05 -12.68 1.04
C SER A 77 -0.51 -11.25 0.97
N LEU A 78 0.29 -10.83 1.96
CA LEU A 78 0.99 -9.54 1.95
C LEU A 78 2.04 -9.49 0.84
N LEU A 79 2.81 -10.56 0.66
CA LEU A 79 3.80 -10.64 -0.41
C LEU A 79 3.13 -10.49 -1.78
N VAL A 80 2.04 -11.20 -2.02
CA VAL A 80 1.25 -11.07 -3.27
C VAL A 80 0.76 -9.64 -3.47
N ALA A 81 0.22 -9.01 -2.42
CA ALA A 81 -0.23 -7.63 -2.49
C ALA A 81 0.91 -6.65 -2.83
N LEU A 82 2.11 -6.85 -2.28
CA LEU A 82 3.30 -6.04 -2.59
C LEU A 82 3.77 -6.24 -4.04
N VAL A 83 3.74 -7.47 -4.55
CA VAL A 83 4.07 -7.76 -5.95
C VAL A 83 3.09 -7.07 -6.90
N ILE A 84 1.79 -7.10 -6.58
CA ILE A 84 0.76 -6.40 -7.35
C ILE A 84 0.97 -4.89 -7.29
N LEU A 85 1.33 -4.34 -6.13
CA LEU A 85 1.66 -2.92 -5.96
C LEU A 85 2.86 -2.53 -6.83
N LEU A 86 3.92 -3.34 -6.82
CA LEU A 86 5.09 -3.12 -7.65
C LEU A 86 4.74 -3.15 -9.15
N ALA A 87 3.99 -4.16 -9.58
CA ALA A 87 3.51 -4.26 -10.97
C ALA A 87 2.68 -3.04 -11.38
N GLY A 88 1.77 -2.59 -10.53
CA GLY A 88 0.98 -1.38 -10.76
C GLY A 88 1.84 -0.12 -10.86
N SER A 89 2.88 -0.01 -10.04
CA SER A 89 3.81 1.12 -10.06
C SER A 89 4.65 1.13 -11.35
N LEU A 90 5.13 -0.03 -11.81
CA LEU A 90 5.84 -0.17 -13.07
C LEU A 90 4.94 0.15 -14.28
N LEU A 91 3.69 -0.27 -14.23
CA LEU A 91 2.73 0.00 -15.30
C LEU A 91 2.50 1.51 -15.53
N ARG A 92 2.59 2.31 -14.47
CA ARG A 92 2.46 3.77 -14.54
C ARG A 92 3.62 4.48 -15.23
N ILE A 93 4.74 3.83 -15.45
CA ILE A 93 5.88 4.39 -16.21
C ILE A 93 5.52 4.51 -17.69
N ILE A 94 4.60 3.69 -18.18
CA ILE A 94 4.15 3.71 -19.57
C ILE A 94 3.27 4.95 -19.79
N PRO A 95 3.61 5.87 -20.73
CA PRO A 95 2.84 7.08 -21.00
C PRO A 95 1.56 6.78 -21.80
N SER A 96 0.63 6.05 -21.19
CA SER A 96 -0.66 5.65 -21.77
C SER A 96 -1.76 5.78 -20.72
N LEU A 97 -2.91 6.30 -21.13
CA LEU A 97 -4.06 6.44 -20.23
C LEU A 97 -4.54 5.09 -19.69
N THR A 98 -4.56 4.06 -20.52
CA THR A 98 -4.95 2.70 -20.11
C THR A 98 -3.98 2.11 -19.10
N ALA A 99 -2.67 2.27 -19.30
CA ALA A 99 -1.64 1.84 -18.37
C ALA A 99 -1.73 2.61 -17.04
N LEU A 100 -2.02 3.91 -17.09
CA LEU A 100 -2.19 4.75 -15.91
C LEU A 100 -3.38 4.30 -15.06
N ILE A 101 -4.55 4.04 -15.68
CA ILE A 101 -5.75 3.56 -14.99
C ILE A 101 -5.52 2.15 -14.43
N ALA A 102 -5.03 1.22 -15.25
CA ALA A 102 -4.75 -0.15 -14.82
C ALA A 102 -3.72 -0.19 -13.68
N GLY A 103 -2.64 0.58 -13.78
CA GLY A 103 -1.64 0.72 -12.72
C GLY A 103 -2.23 1.27 -11.43
N THR A 104 -3.16 2.24 -11.53
CA THR A 104 -3.85 2.83 -10.38
C THR A 104 -4.76 1.82 -9.68
N LEU A 105 -5.46 0.98 -10.43
CA LEU A 105 -6.28 -0.12 -9.89
C LEU A 105 -5.41 -1.14 -9.14
N LEU A 106 -4.31 -1.58 -9.74
CA LEU A 106 -3.37 -2.53 -9.12
C LEU A 106 -2.74 -1.96 -7.86
N ILE A 107 -2.35 -0.69 -7.88
CA ILE A 107 -1.81 -0.01 -6.69
C ILE A 107 -2.86 0.05 -5.59
N GLY A 108 -4.11 0.40 -5.90
CA GLY A 108 -5.21 0.42 -4.94
C GLY A 108 -5.43 -0.96 -4.28
N PHE A 109 -5.37 -2.03 -5.07
CA PHE A 109 -5.44 -3.40 -4.55
C PHE A 109 -4.25 -3.72 -3.63
N GLY A 110 -3.03 -3.43 -4.05
CA GLY A 110 -1.81 -3.67 -3.27
C GLY A 110 -1.79 -2.92 -1.94
N ILE A 111 -2.21 -1.65 -1.94
CA ILE A 111 -2.33 -0.82 -0.74
C ILE A 111 -3.39 -1.37 0.21
N SER A 112 -4.53 -1.82 -0.32
CA SER A 112 -5.56 -2.50 0.47
C SER A 112 -4.97 -3.72 1.19
N GLY A 113 -4.16 -4.53 0.48
CA GLY A 113 -3.46 -5.68 1.06
C GLY A 113 -2.60 -5.32 2.25
N GLY A 114 -1.76 -4.31 2.10
CA GLY A 114 -0.90 -3.86 3.19
C GLY A 114 -1.69 -3.34 4.40
N ASN A 115 -2.68 -2.49 4.18
CA ASN A 115 -3.48 -1.91 5.27
C ASN A 115 -4.34 -2.93 6.02
N VAL A 116 -4.80 -3.99 5.37
CA VAL A 116 -5.59 -5.06 5.98
C VAL A 116 -4.70 -6.07 6.69
N LEU A 117 -3.60 -6.47 6.05
CA LEU A 117 -2.78 -7.60 6.52
C LEU A 117 -1.71 -7.20 7.53
N LEU A 118 -1.17 -5.97 7.47
CA LEU A 118 -0.17 -5.52 8.45
C LEU A 118 -0.68 -5.54 9.89
N PRO A 119 -1.87 -4.99 10.22
CA PRO A 119 -2.43 -5.09 11.57
C PRO A 119 -2.66 -6.55 12.00
N ALA A 120 -3.09 -7.41 11.08
CA ALA A 120 -3.27 -8.83 11.36
C ALA A 120 -1.93 -9.52 11.70
N ILE A 121 -0.89 -9.28 10.91
CA ILE A 121 0.46 -9.80 11.17
C ILE A 121 1.01 -9.26 12.50
N ILE A 122 0.82 -7.98 12.80
CA ILE A 122 1.25 -7.39 14.07
C ILE A 122 0.56 -8.08 15.24
N LYS A 123 -0.74 -8.33 15.14
CA LYS A 123 -1.51 -9.03 16.17
C LYS A 123 -1.00 -10.46 16.39
N ASP A 124 -0.68 -11.17 15.32
CA ASP A 124 -0.22 -12.57 15.39
C ASP A 124 1.21 -12.67 15.90
N GLN A 125 2.10 -11.77 15.48
CA GLN A 125 3.53 -11.83 15.83
C GLN A 125 3.90 -11.09 17.11
N PHE A 126 3.14 -10.06 17.49
CA PHE A 126 3.40 -9.20 18.64
C PHE A 126 2.20 -9.03 19.57
N PRO A 127 1.61 -10.12 20.13
CA PRO A 127 0.37 -10.04 20.90
C PRO A 127 0.48 -9.14 22.15
N HIS A 128 1.69 -8.96 22.71
CA HIS A 128 1.94 -8.12 23.90
C HIS A 128 2.36 -6.67 23.54
N ALA A 129 2.55 -6.34 22.27
CA ALA A 129 3.03 -5.03 21.83
C ALA A 129 2.24 -4.46 20.62
N ILE A 130 0.99 -4.89 20.44
CA ILE A 130 0.15 -4.54 19.28
C ILE A 130 0.08 -3.02 19.12
N GLY A 131 -0.26 -2.29 20.19
CA GLY A 131 -0.41 -0.83 20.15
C GLY A 131 0.89 -0.12 19.75
N ALA A 132 2.02 -0.49 20.38
CA ALA A 132 3.32 0.12 20.10
C ALA A 132 3.77 -0.14 18.64
N LYS A 133 3.59 -1.35 18.12
CA LYS A 133 3.97 -1.70 16.75
C LYS A 133 3.04 -1.07 15.72
N THR A 134 1.74 -1.00 16.01
CA THR A 134 0.77 -0.30 15.16
C THR A 134 1.04 1.20 15.10
N SER A 135 1.30 1.83 16.24
CA SER A 135 1.68 3.25 16.28
C SER A 135 2.97 3.50 15.50
N LEU A 136 3.97 2.64 15.63
CA LEU A 136 5.25 2.80 14.97
C LEU A 136 5.11 2.78 13.44
N TYR A 137 4.39 1.81 12.86
CA TYR A 137 4.21 1.79 11.41
C TYR A 137 3.31 2.92 10.92
N THR A 138 2.29 3.32 11.71
CA THR A 138 1.40 4.43 11.35
C THR A 138 2.15 5.77 11.34
N VAL A 139 3.02 6.00 12.32
CA VAL A 139 3.90 7.18 12.35
C VAL A 139 4.85 7.17 11.16
N THR A 140 5.45 6.03 10.84
CA THR A 140 6.32 5.88 9.65
C THR A 140 5.56 6.22 8.37
N MET A 141 4.34 5.71 8.20
CA MET A 141 3.48 6.06 7.07
C MET A 141 3.19 7.57 7.00
N GLY A 142 2.91 8.19 8.15
CA GLY A 142 2.66 9.63 8.24
C GLY A 142 3.87 10.47 7.86
N LEU A 143 5.05 10.12 8.36
CA LEU A 143 6.32 10.79 8.02
C LEU A 143 6.63 10.70 6.52
N ILE A 144 6.50 9.51 5.94
CA ILE A 144 6.70 9.32 4.50
C ILE A 144 5.66 10.08 3.68
N ALA A 145 4.42 10.12 4.13
CA ALA A 145 3.38 10.91 3.47
C ALA A 145 3.73 12.40 3.44
N SER A 146 4.26 12.95 4.53
CA SER A 146 4.65 14.37 4.61
C SER A 146 5.88 14.71 3.76
N LEU A 147 6.74 13.73 3.47
CA LEU A 147 7.89 13.93 2.57
C LEU A 147 7.52 13.82 1.08
N GLY A 148 6.38 13.22 0.77
CA GLY A 148 5.89 13.04 -0.61
C GLY A 148 4.97 14.15 -1.11
N THR A 149 4.69 15.16 -0.28
CA THR A 149 3.88 16.35 -0.62
C THR A 149 4.74 17.58 -0.74
#